data_78ce004fbb9d58a7eab98e453ad11661
#
_entry.id   78ce004fbb9d58a7eab98e453ad11661
#
_cell.length_a   1.000
_cell.length_b   1.000
_cell.length_c   1.000
_cell.angle_alpha   90.00
_cell.angle_beta   90.00
_cell.angle_gamma   90.00
#
_symmetry.space_group_name_H-M   'P 1'
#
loop_
_entity.id
_entity.type
_entity.pdbx_description
1 polymer ?
#
loop_
_entity_poly.entity_id
_entity_poly.type
_entity_poly.pdbx_seq_one_letter_code
_entity_poly.pdbx_strand_id
1 'polypeptide(L)'
;MLKWVESDAMVRVVLSPWVPRREGESQGVQSNFRGSWQSLGMWPMRDWLLTLPIPLMALIIFAATYVVAACVYLVVVRLAVGDRARWFKAFSPGMLPPLGIIFGLIAGFVAVQVWSDFDRAKLAVATEASALRAAIHLDGSLPAEQRTHFRTLMARYIDDAVNREWPAMAQERLTLGTLPTAMVEALDLAVSWNAQDDAQRTAHREMVAALQRALDARRQRIIISQSTVGPVKWAAILVQGLCALIGIAMVHSDDRVTCGIAVTIFATGIALSSLMIAAYSRPFTGDISVRPSLLQQVIPNEMATTQPNNR
;
A
#
# COMPACT_ATOMS: atom_id res chain seq x y z
N MET A 1 -46.32 -43.78 4.91
CA MET A 1 -45.72 -43.79 6.27
C MET A 1 -44.20 -43.76 6.09
N LEU A 2 -43.61 -42.58 5.99
CA LEU A 2 -42.16 -42.40 5.91
C LEU A 2 -41.68 -41.76 7.21
N LYS A 3 -40.89 -42.53 7.96
CA LYS A 3 -40.22 -42.07 9.18
C LYS A 3 -39.07 -41.14 8.84
N TRP A 4 -39.14 -39.92 9.33
CA TRP A 4 -38.02 -39.01 9.41
C TRP A 4 -37.08 -39.49 10.52
N VAL A 5 -35.83 -39.78 10.16
CA VAL A 5 -34.74 -39.97 11.12
C VAL A 5 -34.07 -38.61 11.27
N GLU A 6 -34.26 -38.01 12.43
CA GLU A 6 -33.59 -36.81 12.89
C GLU A 6 -32.10 -37.08 13.02
N SER A 7 -31.28 -36.37 12.23
CA SER A 7 -29.83 -36.36 12.34
C SER A 7 -29.38 -35.19 13.24
N ASP A 8 -29.45 -35.42 14.55
CA ASP A 8 -28.99 -34.47 15.60
C ASP A 8 -27.47 -34.28 15.66
N ALA A 9 -26.71 -34.86 14.74
CA ALA A 9 -25.24 -34.80 14.74
C ALA A 9 -24.67 -33.59 14.01
N MET A 10 -25.42 -32.90 13.14
CA MET A 10 -24.92 -31.81 12.31
C MET A 10 -25.07 -30.40 12.94
N VAL A 11 -25.92 -30.27 13.97
CA VAL A 11 -26.18 -28.98 14.64
C VAL A 11 -25.20 -28.69 15.78
N ARG A 12 -24.44 -29.67 16.25
CA ARG A 12 -23.47 -29.47 17.35
C ARG A 12 -22.10 -28.96 16.93
N VAL A 13 -21.80 -28.87 15.64
CA VAL A 13 -20.50 -28.35 15.17
C VAL A 13 -20.54 -26.84 14.97
N VAL A 14 -21.70 -26.19 14.93
CA VAL A 14 -21.84 -24.75 14.61
C VAL A 14 -21.97 -23.87 15.86
N LEU A 15 -22.13 -24.44 17.05
CA LEU A 15 -22.29 -23.69 18.30
C LEU A 15 -21.23 -24.04 19.36
N SER A 16 -19.95 -24.15 18.99
CA SER A 16 -18.90 -24.05 19.99
C SER A 16 -18.79 -22.60 20.44
N PRO A 17 -18.87 -22.27 21.73
CA PRO A 17 -18.73 -20.89 22.20
C PRO A 17 -17.34 -20.39 21.83
N TRP A 18 -17.31 -19.25 21.16
CA TRP A 18 -16.12 -18.49 20.83
C TRP A 18 -15.40 -18.12 22.13
N VAL A 19 -14.39 -18.89 22.52
CA VAL A 19 -13.52 -18.55 23.65
C VAL A 19 -12.61 -17.44 23.16
N PRO A 20 -12.64 -16.22 23.76
CA PRO A 20 -11.72 -15.17 23.38
C PRO A 20 -10.31 -15.63 23.72
N ARG A 21 -9.51 -15.89 22.69
CA ARG A 21 -8.09 -16.18 22.83
C ARG A 21 -7.43 -14.92 23.39
N ARG A 22 -6.72 -15.03 24.51
CA ARG A 22 -6.04 -13.91 25.16
C ARG A 22 -5.16 -13.18 24.16
N GLU A 23 -5.43 -11.89 23.95
CA GLU A 23 -4.73 -11.01 22.99
C GLU A 23 -3.21 -10.89 23.24
N GLY A 24 -2.68 -11.35 24.37
CA GLY A 24 -1.27 -11.29 24.71
C GLY A 24 -0.36 -12.30 23.99
N GLU A 25 -0.90 -13.44 23.52
CA GLU A 25 -0.04 -14.49 22.91
C GLU A 25 0.21 -14.24 21.41
N SER A 26 -0.71 -13.56 20.71
CA SER A 26 -0.53 -13.28 19.28
C SER A 26 0.46 -12.15 19.00
N GLN A 27 0.64 -11.21 19.94
CA GLN A 27 1.61 -10.12 19.79
C GLN A 27 3.05 -10.58 19.99
N GLY A 28 3.29 -11.55 20.89
CA GLY A 28 4.62 -12.09 21.13
C GLY A 28 5.17 -12.91 19.96
N VAL A 29 4.32 -13.64 19.25
CA VAL A 29 4.72 -14.43 18.06
C VAL A 29 5.00 -13.53 16.86
N GLN A 30 4.22 -12.46 16.67
CA GLN A 30 4.45 -11.53 15.56
C GLN A 30 5.67 -10.64 15.78
N SER A 31 5.99 -10.27 17.02
CA SER A 31 7.19 -9.47 17.34
C SER A 31 8.47 -10.28 17.16
N ASN A 32 8.48 -11.55 17.55
CA ASN A 32 9.62 -12.46 17.35
C ASN A 32 9.84 -12.80 15.87
N PHE A 33 8.76 -12.95 15.08
CA PHE A 33 8.88 -13.19 13.64
C PHE A 33 9.42 -11.95 12.89
N ARG A 34 9.02 -10.73 13.30
CA ARG A 34 9.57 -9.48 12.74
C ARG A 34 11.06 -9.31 13.07
N GLY A 35 11.49 -9.62 14.30
CA GLY A 35 12.90 -9.50 14.73
C GLY A 35 13.85 -10.42 13.98
N SER A 36 13.43 -11.63 13.65
CA SER A 36 14.26 -12.64 12.97
C SER A 36 14.58 -12.30 11.50
N TRP A 37 13.67 -11.60 10.79
CA TRP A 37 13.90 -11.21 9.39
C TRP A 37 14.60 -9.87 9.23
N GLN A 38 14.60 -9.02 10.27
CA GLN A 38 15.35 -7.76 10.27
C GLN A 38 16.87 -7.97 10.27
N SER A 39 17.35 -9.12 10.74
CA SER A 39 18.79 -9.46 10.78
C SER A 39 19.39 -9.89 9.44
N LEU A 40 18.58 -10.15 8.41
CA LEU A 40 19.05 -10.62 7.09
C LEU A 40 19.56 -9.51 6.15
N GLY A 41 19.68 -8.25 6.61
CA GLY A 41 20.37 -7.19 5.88
C GLY A 41 19.73 -6.77 4.52
N MET A 42 18.62 -7.38 4.10
CA MET A 42 17.95 -7.08 2.83
C MET A 42 17.01 -5.87 2.88
N TRP A 43 16.73 -5.33 4.06
CA TRP A 43 15.76 -4.25 4.27
C TRP A 43 16.20 -2.88 3.76
N PRO A 44 17.46 -2.42 3.98
CA PRO A 44 17.86 -1.10 3.51
C PRO A 44 17.94 -0.98 1.98
N MET A 45 18.26 -2.07 1.27
CA MET A 45 18.29 -2.08 -0.20
C MET A 45 16.91 -1.95 -0.83
N ARG A 46 15.87 -2.48 -0.18
CA ARG A 46 14.50 -2.39 -0.67
C ARG A 46 13.96 -0.95 -0.59
N ASP A 47 14.24 -0.27 0.53
CA ASP A 47 13.74 1.08 0.76
C ASP A 47 14.39 2.11 -0.19
N TRP A 48 15.68 1.96 -0.43
CA TRP A 48 16.41 2.76 -1.40
C TRP A 48 15.86 2.58 -2.84
N LEU A 49 15.61 1.33 -3.27
CA LEU A 49 15.10 1.06 -4.61
C LEU A 49 13.75 1.73 -4.88
N LEU A 50 12.85 1.72 -3.89
CA LEU A 50 11.49 2.29 -4.02
C LEU A 50 11.45 3.83 -3.97
N THR A 51 12.55 4.49 -3.61
CA THR A 51 12.68 5.96 -3.65
C THR A 51 13.27 6.49 -4.96
N LEU A 52 13.74 5.58 -5.84
CA LEU A 52 14.34 5.96 -7.12
C LEU A 52 13.29 6.44 -8.14
N PRO A 53 13.70 7.31 -9.09
CA PRO A 53 12.88 7.62 -10.26
C PRO A 53 12.51 6.34 -11.02
N ILE A 54 11.29 6.30 -11.59
CA ILE A 54 10.77 5.12 -12.30
C ILE A 54 11.75 4.58 -13.35
N PRO A 55 12.37 5.39 -14.22
CA PRO A 55 13.27 4.84 -15.23
C PRO A 55 14.50 4.14 -14.63
N LEU A 56 15.03 4.65 -13.52
CA LEU A 56 16.18 4.03 -12.86
C LEU A 56 15.76 2.74 -12.11
N MET A 57 14.60 2.76 -11.45
CA MET A 57 14.00 1.57 -10.83
C MET A 57 13.73 0.49 -11.89
N ALA A 58 13.16 0.86 -13.04
CA ALA A 58 12.94 -0.04 -14.17
C ALA A 58 14.26 -0.66 -14.63
N LEU A 59 15.30 0.17 -14.88
CA LEU A 59 16.61 -0.31 -15.30
C LEU A 59 17.17 -1.36 -14.33
N ILE A 60 17.09 -1.11 -13.03
CA ILE A 60 17.62 -2.03 -12.01
C ILE A 60 16.82 -3.33 -11.97
N ILE A 61 15.47 -3.26 -11.99
CA ILE A 61 14.61 -4.46 -11.95
C ILE A 61 14.82 -5.31 -13.21
N PHE A 62 14.86 -4.68 -14.40
CA PHE A 62 15.10 -5.39 -15.65
C PHE A 62 16.50 -6.00 -15.67
N ALA A 63 17.54 -5.24 -15.31
CA ALA A 63 18.91 -5.74 -15.26
C ALA A 63 19.03 -6.94 -14.29
N ALA A 64 18.51 -6.83 -13.08
CA ALA A 64 18.53 -7.91 -12.10
C ALA A 64 17.79 -9.16 -12.62
N THR A 65 16.61 -8.98 -13.22
CA THR A 65 15.82 -10.09 -13.76
C THR A 65 16.54 -10.77 -14.93
N TYR A 66 17.13 -10.00 -15.84
CA TYR A 66 17.89 -10.56 -16.96
C TYR A 66 19.19 -11.24 -16.51
N VAL A 67 19.86 -10.74 -15.49
CA VAL A 67 21.02 -11.43 -14.89
C VAL A 67 20.61 -12.80 -14.33
N VAL A 68 19.50 -12.86 -13.58
CA VAL A 68 18.95 -14.12 -13.06
C VAL A 68 18.58 -15.05 -14.22
N ALA A 69 17.90 -14.55 -15.24
CA ALA A 69 17.52 -15.32 -16.43
C ALA A 69 18.75 -15.86 -17.19
N ALA A 70 19.78 -15.04 -17.36
CA ALA A 70 21.05 -15.45 -17.99
C ALA A 70 21.77 -16.52 -17.14
N CYS A 71 21.78 -16.39 -15.82
CA CYS A 71 22.33 -17.41 -14.93
C CYS A 71 21.58 -18.74 -15.07
N VAL A 72 20.23 -18.71 -15.05
CA VAL A 72 19.41 -19.91 -15.25
C VAL A 72 19.70 -20.54 -16.62
N TYR A 73 19.71 -19.73 -17.68
CA TYR A 73 20.04 -20.18 -19.03
C TYR A 73 21.40 -20.85 -19.08
N LEU A 74 22.46 -20.20 -18.59
CA LEU A 74 23.82 -20.73 -18.60
C LEU A 74 23.95 -22.01 -17.79
N VAL A 75 23.32 -22.09 -16.63
CA VAL A 75 23.35 -23.31 -15.79
C VAL A 75 22.64 -24.45 -16.50
N VAL A 76 21.45 -24.24 -17.05
CA VAL A 76 20.69 -25.28 -17.75
C VAL A 76 21.42 -25.76 -18.99
N VAL A 77 21.91 -24.85 -19.83
CA VAL A 77 22.66 -25.20 -21.03
C VAL A 77 23.96 -25.95 -20.71
N ARG A 78 24.65 -25.59 -19.61
CA ARG A 78 25.86 -26.31 -19.16
C ARG A 78 25.56 -27.69 -18.56
N LEU A 79 24.43 -27.84 -17.89
CA LEU A 79 24.01 -29.12 -17.29
C LEU A 79 23.34 -30.06 -18.30
N ALA A 80 22.73 -29.53 -19.37
CA ALA A 80 22.05 -30.31 -20.41
C ALA A 80 23.02 -30.99 -21.37
N VAL A 81 24.10 -31.63 -20.87
CA VAL A 81 25.11 -32.35 -21.67
C VAL A 81 25.17 -33.82 -21.27
N GLY A 82 25.27 -34.72 -22.25
CA GLY A 82 25.39 -36.16 -22.05
C GLY A 82 24.12 -36.81 -21.49
N ASP A 83 24.27 -37.76 -20.57
CA ASP A 83 23.14 -38.47 -19.96
C ASP A 83 22.18 -37.59 -19.17
N ARG A 84 22.63 -36.45 -18.67
CA ARG A 84 21.79 -35.49 -17.94
C ARG A 84 20.74 -34.84 -18.88
N ALA A 85 21.02 -34.71 -20.16
CA ALA A 85 20.03 -34.20 -21.13
C ALA A 85 18.75 -35.05 -21.14
N ARG A 86 18.85 -36.36 -20.87
CA ARG A 86 17.64 -37.23 -20.76
C ARG A 86 16.75 -36.88 -19.58
N TRP A 87 17.32 -36.46 -18.44
CA TRP A 87 16.57 -36.04 -17.27
C TRP A 87 15.79 -34.73 -17.51
N PHE A 88 16.40 -33.79 -18.24
CA PHE A 88 15.71 -32.55 -18.63
C PHE A 88 14.57 -32.81 -19.60
N LYS A 89 14.70 -33.80 -20.49
CA LYS A 89 13.64 -34.23 -21.44
C LYS A 89 12.46 -34.93 -20.69
N ALA A 90 12.71 -35.51 -19.54
CA ALA A 90 11.64 -36.08 -18.70
C ALA A 90 10.71 -35.01 -18.12
N PHE A 91 11.14 -33.74 -18.05
CA PHE A 91 10.28 -32.64 -17.63
C PHE A 91 9.27 -32.33 -18.74
N SER A 92 8.01 -32.69 -18.50
CA SER A 92 6.93 -32.56 -19.47
C SER A 92 6.65 -31.11 -19.83
N PRO A 93 6.59 -30.75 -21.14
CA PRO A 93 6.10 -29.42 -21.56
C PRO A 93 4.72 -29.06 -21.00
N GLY A 94 3.89 -30.06 -20.64
CA GLY A 94 2.59 -29.88 -20.01
C GLY A 94 2.64 -29.25 -18.61
N MET A 95 3.81 -29.18 -17.96
CA MET A 95 3.99 -28.51 -16.68
C MET A 95 4.18 -26.99 -16.80
N LEU A 96 4.49 -26.46 -17.99
CA LEU A 96 4.68 -25.01 -18.19
C LEU A 96 3.41 -24.20 -18.01
N PRO A 97 2.23 -24.59 -18.58
CA PRO A 97 1.00 -23.83 -18.41
C PRO A 97 0.60 -23.66 -16.93
N PRO A 98 0.59 -24.71 -16.08
CA PRO A 98 0.31 -24.56 -14.65
C PRO A 98 1.28 -23.60 -13.94
N LEU A 99 2.58 -23.67 -14.23
CA LEU A 99 3.57 -22.76 -13.63
C LEU A 99 3.32 -21.31 -14.02
N GLY A 100 3.02 -21.04 -15.30
CA GLY A 100 2.70 -19.71 -15.79
C GLY A 100 1.40 -19.16 -15.19
N ILE A 101 0.37 -20.00 -15.09
CA ILE A 101 -0.92 -19.64 -14.47
C ILE A 101 -0.73 -19.27 -12.99
N ILE A 102 0.00 -20.08 -12.21
CA ILE A 102 0.24 -19.82 -10.79
C ILE A 102 1.04 -18.53 -10.61
N PHE A 103 2.09 -18.31 -11.44
CA PHE A 103 2.85 -17.06 -11.41
C PHE A 103 1.96 -15.86 -11.71
N GLY A 104 1.17 -15.91 -12.79
CA GLY A 104 0.28 -14.83 -13.19
C GLY A 104 -0.79 -14.54 -12.14
N LEU A 105 -1.32 -15.59 -11.50
CA LEU A 105 -2.31 -15.45 -10.44
C LEU A 105 -1.74 -14.76 -9.19
N ILE A 106 -0.57 -15.19 -8.71
CA ILE A 106 0.10 -14.59 -7.55
C ILE A 106 0.48 -13.14 -7.84
N ALA A 107 1.14 -12.89 -8.99
CA ALA A 107 1.52 -11.55 -9.41
C ALA A 107 0.29 -10.64 -9.60
N GLY A 108 -0.79 -11.17 -10.20
CA GLY A 108 -2.05 -10.46 -10.40
C GLY A 108 -2.72 -10.06 -9.09
N PHE A 109 -2.82 -10.97 -8.11
CA PHE A 109 -3.40 -10.64 -6.81
C PHE A 109 -2.59 -9.58 -6.06
N VAL A 110 -1.26 -9.65 -6.10
CA VAL A 110 -0.42 -8.63 -5.47
C VAL A 110 -0.54 -7.29 -6.19
N ALA A 111 -0.59 -7.28 -7.52
CA ALA A 111 -0.80 -6.08 -8.33
C ALA A 111 -2.15 -5.41 -8.01
N VAL A 112 -3.24 -6.17 -7.93
CA VAL A 112 -4.56 -5.65 -7.56
C VAL A 112 -4.55 -5.08 -6.14
N GLN A 113 -3.86 -5.72 -5.21
CA GLN A 113 -3.75 -5.22 -3.84
C GLN A 113 -3.04 -3.86 -3.79
N VAL A 114 -1.85 -3.73 -4.41
CA VAL A 114 -1.10 -2.47 -4.36
C VAL A 114 -1.85 -1.34 -5.07
N TRP A 115 -2.57 -1.64 -6.13
CA TRP A 115 -3.43 -0.69 -6.81
C TRP A 115 -4.60 -0.24 -5.93
N SER A 116 -5.28 -1.19 -5.28
CA SER A 116 -6.35 -0.88 -4.33
C SER A 116 -5.85 0.01 -3.18
N ASP A 117 -4.65 -0.26 -2.62
CA ASP A 117 -4.07 0.56 -1.56
C ASP A 117 -3.74 1.98 -2.05
N PHE A 118 -3.27 2.12 -3.29
CA PHE A 118 -3.02 3.41 -3.92
C PHE A 118 -4.32 4.22 -4.14
N ASP A 119 -5.40 3.57 -4.60
CA ASP A 119 -6.69 4.23 -4.80
C ASP A 119 -7.33 4.61 -3.45
N ARG A 120 -7.19 3.78 -2.42
CA ARG A 120 -7.59 4.12 -1.04
C ARG A 120 -6.84 5.34 -0.51
N ALA A 121 -5.53 5.45 -0.81
CA ALA A 121 -4.74 6.62 -0.42
C ALA A 121 -5.27 7.89 -1.08
N LYS A 122 -5.56 7.86 -2.39
CA LYS A 122 -6.18 8.99 -3.10
C LYS A 122 -7.52 9.37 -2.49
N LEU A 123 -8.37 8.37 -2.22
CA LEU A 123 -9.69 8.59 -1.64
C LEU A 123 -9.58 9.21 -0.25
N ALA A 124 -8.66 8.75 0.61
CA ALA A 124 -8.45 9.32 1.93
C ALA A 124 -8.07 10.81 1.84
N VAL A 125 -7.13 11.18 0.96
CA VAL A 125 -6.73 12.58 0.73
C VAL A 125 -7.89 13.41 0.19
N ALA A 126 -8.67 12.90 -0.76
CA ALA A 126 -9.83 13.60 -1.32
C ALA A 126 -10.93 13.80 -0.27
N THR A 127 -11.18 12.81 0.57
CA THR A 127 -12.16 12.89 1.67
C THR A 127 -11.72 13.90 2.72
N GLU A 128 -10.44 13.90 3.11
CA GLU A 128 -9.85 14.88 4.03
C GLU A 128 -10.02 16.31 3.50
N ALA A 129 -9.63 16.55 2.24
CA ALA A 129 -9.76 17.86 1.60
C ALA A 129 -11.23 18.32 1.48
N SER A 130 -12.14 17.41 1.12
CA SER A 130 -13.57 17.71 1.03
C SER A 130 -14.18 18.05 2.38
N ALA A 131 -13.80 17.31 3.43
CA ALA A 131 -14.28 17.53 4.79
C ALA A 131 -13.76 18.86 5.36
N LEU A 132 -12.49 19.21 5.14
CA LEU A 132 -11.93 20.51 5.52
C LEU A 132 -12.62 21.66 4.79
N ARG A 133 -12.87 21.51 3.50
CA ARG A 133 -13.62 22.52 2.71
C ARG A 133 -15.03 22.73 3.23
N ALA A 134 -15.73 21.63 3.59
CA ALA A 134 -17.05 21.71 4.19
C ALA A 134 -17.02 22.46 5.53
N ALA A 135 -16.03 22.19 6.40
CA ALA A 135 -15.87 22.90 7.66
C ALA A 135 -15.60 24.41 7.47
N ILE A 136 -14.75 24.77 6.48
CA ILE A 136 -14.46 26.17 6.15
C ILE A 136 -15.70 26.88 5.57
N HIS A 137 -16.51 26.22 4.77
CA HIS A 137 -17.73 26.82 4.26
C HIS A 137 -18.77 27.13 5.35
N LEU A 138 -18.74 26.39 6.45
CA LEU A 138 -19.62 26.60 7.59
C LEU A 138 -19.14 27.68 8.57
N ASP A 139 -17.92 28.20 8.40
CA ASP A 139 -17.32 29.18 9.31
C ASP A 139 -18.07 30.52 9.32
N GLY A 140 -18.88 30.79 8.30
CA GLY A 140 -19.78 31.95 8.23
C GLY A 140 -20.78 32.03 9.39
N SER A 141 -21.10 30.90 10.02
CA SER A 141 -21.97 30.84 11.20
C SER A 141 -21.27 31.24 12.51
N LEU A 142 -19.93 31.27 12.53
CA LEU A 142 -19.13 31.66 13.69
C LEU A 142 -19.08 33.19 13.83
N PRO A 143 -18.97 33.72 15.08
CA PRO A 143 -18.60 35.10 15.33
C PRO A 143 -17.29 35.50 14.65
N ALA A 144 -17.14 36.77 14.27
CA ALA A 144 -16.01 37.23 13.43
C ALA A 144 -14.62 36.88 13.99
N GLU A 145 -14.42 37.00 15.30
CA GLU A 145 -13.15 36.68 15.97
C GLU A 145 -12.88 35.17 15.92
N GLN A 146 -13.87 34.37 16.29
CA GLN A 146 -13.76 32.89 16.26
C GLN A 146 -13.55 32.36 14.83
N ARG A 147 -14.20 32.98 13.83
CA ARG A 147 -14.01 32.67 12.41
C ARG A 147 -12.55 32.88 11.99
N THR A 148 -11.99 34.02 12.34
CA THR A 148 -10.58 34.32 12.02
C THR A 148 -9.63 33.32 12.68
N HIS A 149 -9.88 33.00 13.94
CA HIS A 149 -9.10 32.00 14.67
C HIS A 149 -9.24 30.61 14.04
N PHE A 150 -10.45 30.18 13.74
CA PHE A 150 -10.74 28.91 13.06
C PHE A 150 -10.01 28.77 11.73
N ARG A 151 -10.06 29.83 10.88
CA ARG A 151 -9.33 29.86 9.60
C ARG A 151 -7.82 29.73 9.80
N THR A 152 -7.26 30.39 10.79
CA THR A 152 -5.84 30.27 11.14
C THR A 152 -5.47 28.85 11.56
N LEU A 153 -6.32 28.17 12.33
CA LEU A 153 -6.11 26.78 12.72
C LEU A 153 -6.17 25.83 11.50
N MET A 154 -7.12 26.07 10.59
CA MET A 154 -7.23 25.27 9.36
C MET A 154 -5.99 25.46 8.46
N ALA A 155 -5.52 26.68 8.30
CA ALA A 155 -4.30 26.97 7.55
C ALA A 155 -3.07 26.28 8.17
N ARG A 156 -2.91 26.36 9.50
CA ARG A 156 -1.84 25.67 10.23
C ARG A 156 -1.91 24.16 10.09
N TYR A 157 -3.11 23.58 10.18
CA TYR A 157 -3.30 22.15 9.98
C TYR A 157 -2.87 21.69 8.58
N ILE A 158 -3.27 22.43 7.55
CA ILE A 158 -2.92 22.09 6.16
C ILE A 158 -1.40 22.26 5.94
N ASP A 159 -0.80 23.31 6.49
CA ASP A 159 0.65 23.52 6.41
C ASP A 159 1.43 22.37 7.08
N ASP A 160 1.03 21.98 8.30
CA ASP A 160 1.62 20.86 9.02
C ASP A 160 1.42 19.53 8.25
N ALA A 161 0.24 19.30 7.67
CA ALA A 161 -0.04 18.12 6.86
C ALA A 161 0.87 18.05 5.63
N VAL A 162 1.04 19.16 4.91
CA VAL A 162 1.82 19.21 3.67
C VAL A 162 3.32 19.16 3.95
N ASN A 163 3.81 19.97 4.89
CA ASN A 163 5.23 20.21 5.07
C ASN A 163 5.91 19.32 6.12
N ARG A 164 5.14 18.71 7.03
CA ARG A 164 5.66 17.82 8.09
C ARG A 164 5.15 16.39 7.95
N GLU A 165 3.83 16.18 7.83
CA GLU A 165 3.28 14.82 7.78
C GLU A 165 3.58 14.13 6.46
N TRP A 166 3.48 14.82 5.31
CA TRP A 166 3.75 14.21 4.00
C TRP A 166 5.17 13.65 3.89
N PRO A 167 6.24 14.40 4.21
CA PRO A 167 7.60 13.86 4.23
C PRO A 167 7.78 12.72 5.24
N ALA A 168 7.13 12.81 6.41
CA ALA A 168 7.21 11.77 7.43
C ALA A 168 6.50 10.47 6.98
N MET A 169 5.36 10.57 6.26
CA MET A 169 4.69 9.41 5.65
C MET A 169 5.53 8.79 4.54
N ALA A 170 6.16 9.60 3.69
CA ALA A 170 7.06 9.11 2.65
C ALA A 170 8.23 8.29 3.23
N GLN A 171 8.63 8.57 4.47
CA GLN A 171 9.67 7.87 5.21
C GLN A 171 9.14 6.80 6.18
N GLU A 172 7.84 6.51 6.17
CA GLU A 172 7.16 5.57 7.09
C GLU A 172 7.37 5.89 8.59
N ARG A 173 7.66 7.16 8.92
CA ARG A 173 7.96 7.61 10.30
C ARG A 173 6.75 8.17 11.03
N LEU A 174 5.68 8.52 10.31
CA LEU A 174 4.48 9.08 10.92
C LEU A 174 3.68 7.97 11.60
N THR A 175 3.27 8.19 12.86
CA THR A 175 2.45 7.26 13.63
C THR A 175 1.12 7.88 14.00
N LEU A 176 0.12 7.05 14.32
CA LEU A 176 -1.20 7.52 14.79
C LEU A 176 -1.14 8.26 16.14
N GLY A 177 -0.07 8.07 16.91
CA GLY A 177 0.14 8.79 18.17
C GLY A 177 0.45 10.28 18.01
N THR A 178 0.80 10.73 16.79
CA THR A 178 1.04 12.15 16.51
C THR A 178 -0.30 12.88 16.41
N LEU A 179 -0.63 13.68 17.41
CA LEU A 179 -1.86 14.48 17.45
C LEU A 179 -1.72 15.73 16.58
N PRO A 180 -2.70 16.03 15.71
CA PRO A 180 -2.74 17.25 14.93
C PRO A 180 -3.29 18.39 15.82
N THR A 181 -2.41 19.09 16.55
CA THR A 181 -2.80 20.09 17.57
C THR A 181 -3.76 21.14 17.02
N ALA A 182 -3.49 21.69 15.85
CA ALA A 182 -4.35 22.68 15.22
C ALA A 182 -5.77 22.15 14.94
N MET A 183 -5.91 20.86 14.59
CA MET A 183 -7.22 20.25 14.36
C MET A 183 -7.97 20.00 15.67
N VAL A 184 -7.24 19.60 16.73
CA VAL A 184 -7.83 19.43 18.07
C VAL A 184 -8.34 20.78 18.60
N GLU A 185 -7.53 21.83 18.51
CA GLU A 185 -7.91 23.20 18.88
C GLU A 185 -9.12 23.70 18.06
N ALA A 186 -9.19 23.39 16.76
CA ALA A 186 -10.32 23.75 15.93
C ALA A 186 -11.60 23.00 16.31
N LEU A 187 -11.47 21.72 16.70
CA LEU A 187 -12.59 20.93 17.19
C LEU A 187 -13.09 21.46 18.54
N ASP A 188 -12.17 21.79 19.46
CA ASP A 188 -12.52 22.38 20.76
C ASP A 188 -13.22 23.74 20.59
N LEU A 189 -12.72 24.57 19.67
CA LEU A 189 -13.35 25.84 19.31
C LEU A 189 -14.77 25.62 18.77
N ALA A 190 -14.93 24.66 17.84
CA ALA A 190 -16.24 24.33 17.29
C ALA A 190 -17.20 23.81 18.35
N VAL A 191 -16.77 22.91 19.24
CA VAL A 191 -17.61 22.31 20.30
C VAL A 191 -17.98 23.34 21.36
N SER A 192 -17.08 24.26 21.73
CA SER A 192 -17.33 25.30 22.76
C SER A 192 -18.25 26.41 22.29
N TRP A 193 -18.50 26.53 20.97
CA TRP A 193 -19.36 27.55 20.42
C TRP A 193 -20.84 27.33 20.79
N ASN A 194 -21.47 28.33 21.39
CA ASN A 194 -22.88 28.27 21.77
C ASN A 194 -23.77 28.86 20.65
N ALA A 195 -24.42 27.98 19.89
CA ALA A 195 -25.34 28.34 18.84
C ALA A 195 -26.65 28.92 19.41
N GLN A 196 -27.05 30.10 18.90
CA GLN A 196 -28.19 30.87 19.41
C GLN A 196 -29.52 30.45 18.76
N ASP A 197 -29.50 30.01 17.52
CA ASP A 197 -30.70 29.64 16.77
C ASP A 197 -30.59 28.24 16.12
N ASP A 198 -31.66 27.75 15.51
CA ASP A 198 -31.72 26.42 14.92
C ASP A 198 -30.81 26.28 13.70
N ALA A 199 -30.63 27.34 12.92
CA ALA A 199 -29.75 27.34 11.76
C ALA A 199 -28.28 27.22 12.23
N GLN A 200 -27.89 28.00 13.23
CA GLN A 200 -26.56 27.91 13.85
C GLN A 200 -26.31 26.55 14.51
N ARG A 201 -27.32 25.96 15.18
CA ARG A 201 -27.21 24.60 15.74
C ARG A 201 -26.98 23.54 14.67
N THR A 202 -27.61 23.70 13.52
CA THR A 202 -27.39 22.79 12.38
C THR A 202 -25.99 22.97 11.81
N ALA A 203 -25.57 24.20 11.56
CA ALA A 203 -24.23 24.51 11.07
C ALA A 203 -23.13 24.01 12.03
N HIS A 204 -23.33 24.19 13.34
CA HIS A 204 -22.44 23.68 14.37
C HIS A 204 -22.27 22.15 14.30
N ARG A 205 -23.37 21.40 14.26
CA ARG A 205 -23.33 19.93 14.17
C ARG A 205 -22.62 19.47 12.89
N GLU A 206 -22.91 20.11 11.75
CA GLU A 206 -22.26 19.78 10.48
C GLU A 206 -20.77 20.15 10.47
N MET A 207 -20.38 21.26 11.10
CA MET A 207 -18.97 21.65 11.23
C MET A 207 -18.19 20.61 12.06
N VAL A 208 -18.71 20.24 13.25
CA VAL A 208 -18.09 19.21 14.10
C VAL A 208 -17.99 17.88 13.35
N ALA A 209 -19.05 17.47 12.64
CA ALA A 209 -19.05 16.25 11.84
C ALA A 209 -18.05 16.31 10.68
N ALA A 210 -17.87 17.48 10.06
CA ALA A 210 -16.88 17.67 9.01
C ALA A 210 -15.45 17.56 9.55
N LEU A 211 -15.15 18.17 10.70
CA LEU A 211 -13.84 18.06 11.35
C LEU A 211 -13.53 16.62 11.77
N GLN A 212 -14.50 15.89 12.30
CA GLN A 212 -14.35 14.46 12.64
C GLN A 212 -14.07 13.62 11.40
N ARG A 213 -14.80 13.85 10.29
CA ARG A 213 -14.54 13.18 9.00
C ARG A 213 -13.14 13.47 8.47
N ALA A 214 -12.64 14.70 8.64
CA ALA A 214 -11.27 15.06 8.26
C ALA A 214 -10.23 14.28 9.11
N LEU A 215 -10.45 14.17 10.42
CA LEU A 215 -9.59 13.37 11.31
C LEU A 215 -9.58 11.88 10.95
N ASP A 216 -10.74 11.32 10.62
CA ASP A 216 -10.84 9.91 10.21
C ASP A 216 -10.13 9.66 8.88
N ALA A 217 -10.29 10.57 7.91
CA ALA A 217 -9.59 10.50 6.64
C ALA A 217 -8.06 10.64 6.82
N ARG A 218 -7.59 11.53 7.71
CA ARG A 218 -6.18 11.63 8.11
C ARG A 218 -5.66 10.32 8.70
N ARG A 219 -6.41 9.69 9.61
CA ARG A 219 -6.03 8.38 10.19
C ARG A 219 -5.89 7.32 9.11
N GLN A 220 -6.83 7.25 8.17
CA GLN A 220 -6.76 6.32 7.04
C GLN A 220 -5.52 6.58 6.18
N ARG A 221 -5.20 7.84 5.87
CA ARG A 221 -4.01 8.25 5.14
C ARG A 221 -2.73 7.75 5.82
N ILE A 222 -2.62 7.92 7.14
CA ILE A 222 -1.48 7.45 7.95
C ILE A 222 -1.39 5.92 7.95
N ILE A 223 -2.50 5.21 8.14
CA ILE A 223 -2.52 3.73 8.14
C ILE A 223 -2.06 3.20 6.77
N ILE A 224 -2.57 3.78 5.69
CA ILE A 224 -2.21 3.35 4.33
C ILE A 224 -0.73 3.67 4.03
N SER A 225 -0.18 4.78 4.55
CA SER A 225 1.23 5.11 4.35
C SER A 225 2.20 4.08 4.93
N GLN A 226 1.75 3.30 5.93
CA GLN A 226 2.49 2.20 6.54
C GLN A 226 2.21 0.84 5.88
N SER A 227 1.26 0.79 4.93
CA SER A 227 0.93 -0.44 4.20
C SER A 227 1.97 -0.66 3.09
N THR A 228 2.75 -1.72 3.21
CA THR A 228 3.72 -2.13 2.18
C THR A 228 3.52 -3.60 1.83
N VAL A 229 3.95 -3.97 0.62
CA VAL A 229 3.95 -5.37 0.21
C VAL A 229 4.90 -6.15 1.13
N GLY A 230 4.34 -7.05 1.93
CA GLY A 230 5.10 -7.85 2.88
C GLY A 230 6.20 -8.70 2.20
N PRO A 231 7.30 -9.01 2.89
CA PRO A 231 8.44 -9.76 2.33
C PRO A 231 8.03 -11.15 1.84
N VAL A 232 7.05 -11.78 2.47
CA VAL A 232 6.53 -13.09 2.05
C VAL A 232 5.91 -13.04 0.65
N LYS A 233 5.18 -11.97 0.32
CA LYS A 233 4.56 -11.79 -1.00
C LYS A 233 5.63 -11.57 -2.07
N TRP A 234 6.67 -10.78 -1.78
CA TRP A 234 7.81 -10.61 -2.67
C TRP A 234 8.56 -11.92 -2.88
N ALA A 235 8.84 -12.67 -1.80
CA ALA A 235 9.48 -13.98 -1.90
C ALA A 235 8.64 -14.95 -2.75
N ALA A 236 7.33 -15.00 -2.57
CA ALA A 236 6.45 -15.86 -3.38
C ALA A 236 6.53 -15.53 -4.88
N ILE A 237 6.49 -14.25 -5.27
CA ILE A 237 6.61 -13.82 -6.67
C ILE A 237 7.97 -14.21 -7.24
N LEU A 238 9.06 -13.93 -6.51
CA LEU A 238 10.42 -14.18 -6.99
C LEU A 238 10.72 -15.67 -7.10
N VAL A 239 10.34 -16.46 -6.10
CA VAL A 239 10.53 -17.92 -6.12
C VAL A 239 9.70 -18.55 -7.23
N GLN A 240 8.43 -18.17 -7.39
CA GLN A 240 7.57 -18.69 -8.43
C GLN A 240 8.07 -18.30 -9.82
N GLY A 241 8.52 -17.05 -10.00
CA GLY A 241 9.14 -16.59 -11.24
C GLY A 241 10.42 -17.36 -11.58
N LEU A 242 11.26 -17.63 -10.59
CA LEU A 242 12.47 -18.44 -10.74
C LEU A 242 12.14 -19.88 -11.13
N CYS A 243 11.17 -20.51 -10.46
CA CYS A 243 10.71 -21.87 -10.81
C CYS A 243 10.20 -21.93 -12.26
N ALA A 244 9.46 -20.94 -12.70
CA ALA A 244 8.95 -20.87 -14.06
C ALA A 244 10.09 -20.68 -15.09
N LEU A 245 11.07 -19.81 -14.80
CA LEU A 245 12.27 -19.64 -15.64
C LEU A 245 13.06 -20.94 -15.79
N ILE A 246 13.26 -21.65 -14.68
CA ILE A 246 13.96 -22.95 -14.70
C ILE A 246 13.16 -23.96 -15.55
N GLY A 247 11.85 -24.06 -15.33
CA GLY A 247 10.99 -24.96 -16.11
C GLY A 247 11.02 -24.68 -17.61
N ILE A 248 10.94 -23.40 -18.00
CA ILE A 248 11.04 -22.97 -19.42
C ILE A 248 12.40 -23.33 -19.99
N ALA A 249 13.49 -23.06 -19.26
CA ALA A 249 14.84 -23.37 -19.72
C ALA A 249 15.07 -24.89 -19.88
N MET A 250 14.51 -25.71 -18.96
CA MET A 250 14.61 -27.17 -19.05
C MET A 250 13.88 -27.73 -20.27
N VAL A 251 12.65 -27.27 -20.54
CA VAL A 251 11.85 -27.74 -21.68
C VAL A 251 12.50 -27.41 -23.02
N HIS A 252 13.15 -26.25 -23.13
CA HIS A 252 13.78 -25.79 -24.36
C HIS A 252 15.31 -26.06 -24.42
N SER A 253 15.82 -26.92 -23.53
CA SER A 253 17.26 -27.19 -23.40
C SER A 253 17.93 -27.81 -24.65
N ASP A 254 17.15 -28.38 -25.58
CA ASP A 254 17.64 -29.00 -26.81
C ASP A 254 18.18 -27.98 -27.83
N ASP A 255 17.53 -26.82 -27.95
CA ASP A 255 17.96 -25.74 -28.83
C ASP A 255 18.28 -24.48 -28.04
N ARG A 256 19.57 -24.12 -28.06
CA ARG A 256 20.11 -22.97 -27.31
C ARG A 256 19.45 -21.65 -27.70
N VAL A 257 19.12 -21.48 -28.99
CA VAL A 257 18.52 -20.23 -29.47
C VAL A 257 17.07 -20.11 -28.97
N THR A 258 16.28 -21.15 -29.17
CA THR A 258 14.89 -21.20 -28.72
C THR A 258 14.79 -21.07 -27.19
N CYS A 259 15.69 -21.74 -26.45
CA CYS A 259 15.78 -21.60 -24.99
C CYS A 259 16.06 -20.14 -24.58
N GLY A 260 17.05 -19.49 -25.22
CA GLY A 260 17.39 -18.10 -24.95
C GLY A 260 16.22 -17.14 -25.19
N ILE A 261 15.52 -17.31 -26.31
CA ILE A 261 14.35 -16.51 -26.68
C ILE A 261 13.21 -16.71 -25.65
N ALA A 262 12.86 -17.97 -25.32
CA ALA A 262 11.79 -18.29 -24.42
C ALA A 262 12.05 -17.76 -23.00
N VAL A 263 13.26 -17.95 -22.49
CA VAL A 263 13.69 -17.41 -21.17
C VAL A 263 13.65 -15.89 -21.14
N THR A 264 14.11 -15.23 -22.23
CA THR A 264 14.09 -13.76 -22.33
C THR A 264 12.67 -13.20 -22.32
N ILE A 265 11.75 -13.78 -23.11
CA ILE A 265 10.35 -13.35 -23.16
C ILE A 265 9.69 -13.46 -21.78
N PHE A 266 9.89 -14.59 -21.11
CA PHE A 266 9.30 -14.80 -19.79
C PHE A 266 9.94 -13.90 -18.73
N ALA A 267 11.25 -13.69 -18.76
CA ALA A 267 11.98 -12.76 -17.90
C ALA A 267 11.45 -11.33 -18.05
N THR A 268 11.12 -10.91 -19.28
CA THR A 268 10.47 -9.61 -19.52
C THR A 268 9.14 -9.50 -18.80
N GLY A 269 8.31 -10.55 -18.84
CA GLY A 269 7.04 -10.61 -18.11
C GLY A 269 7.22 -10.49 -16.58
N ILE A 270 8.21 -11.20 -16.03
CA ILE A 270 8.56 -11.10 -14.61
C ILE A 270 9.01 -9.68 -14.25
N ALA A 271 9.90 -9.08 -15.07
CA ALA A 271 10.41 -7.74 -14.84
C ALA A 271 9.30 -6.68 -14.87
N LEU A 272 8.41 -6.74 -15.85
CA LEU A 272 7.24 -5.84 -15.96
C LEU A 272 6.29 -5.98 -14.75
N SER A 273 5.95 -7.22 -14.36
CA SER A 273 5.09 -7.47 -13.20
C SER A 273 5.73 -6.95 -11.92
N SER A 274 7.03 -7.20 -11.73
CA SER A 274 7.79 -6.74 -10.55
C SER A 274 7.90 -5.21 -10.51
N LEU A 275 8.13 -4.56 -11.67
CA LEU A 275 8.17 -3.10 -11.78
C LEU A 275 6.83 -2.48 -11.43
N MET A 276 5.73 -3.02 -11.97
CA MET A 276 4.38 -2.51 -11.69
C MET A 276 4.07 -2.61 -10.19
N ILE A 277 4.35 -3.76 -9.57
CA ILE A 277 4.13 -3.94 -8.13
C ILE A 277 5.02 -2.99 -7.31
N ALA A 278 6.30 -2.83 -7.68
CA ALA A 278 7.23 -1.94 -7.00
C ALA A 278 6.79 -0.46 -7.09
N ALA A 279 6.39 -0.02 -8.29
CA ALA A 279 6.00 1.37 -8.56
C ALA A 279 4.77 1.82 -7.75
N TYR A 280 3.81 0.91 -7.48
CA TYR A 280 2.60 1.21 -6.73
C TYR A 280 2.65 0.74 -5.27
N SER A 281 3.75 0.14 -4.82
CA SER A 281 3.85 -0.43 -3.46
C SER A 281 3.89 0.61 -2.34
N ARG A 282 4.21 1.87 -2.64
CA ARG A 282 4.29 2.99 -1.68
C ARG A 282 3.50 4.20 -2.18
N PRO A 283 2.24 4.39 -1.74
CA PRO A 283 1.37 5.44 -2.28
C PRO A 283 1.87 6.87 -2.07
N PHE A 284 2.73 7.13 -1.09
CA PHE A 284 3.22 8.47 -0.74
C PHE A 284 4.71 8.70 -1.09
N THR A 285 5.36 7.75 -1.79
CA THR A 285 6.80 7.83 -2.11
C THR A 285 7.02 7.61 -3.61
N GLY A 286 8.05 8.26 -4.18
CA GLY A 286 8.44 8.11 -5.58
C GLY A 286 7.62 8.94 -6.58
N ASP A 287 7.86 8.73 -7.87
CA ASP A 287 7.25 9.52 -8.96
C ASP A 287 5.74 9.31 -9.07
N ILE A 288 5.28 8.04 -8.87
CA ILE A 288 3.86 7.70 -8.80
C ILE A 288 3.43 7.79 -7.34
N SER A 289 3.24 9.01 -6.84
CA SER A 289 2.79 9.23 -5.47
C SER A 289 1.56 10.12 -5.41
N VAL A 290 0.74 9.92 -4.38
CA VAL A 290 -0.38 10.79 -4.07
C VAL A 290 0.18 12.12 -3.55
N ARG A 291 -0.13 13.21 -4.23
CA ARG A 291 0.38 14.55 -3.91
C ARG A 291 -0.57 15.28 -2.96
N PRO A 292 -0.06 16.21 -2.12
CA PRO A 292 -0.89 17.00 -1.20
C PRO A 292 -1.70 18.11 -1.89
N SER A 293 -1.69 18.20 -3.23
CA SER A 293 -2.28 19.29 -4.00
C SER A 293 -3.77 19.53 -3.69
N LEU A 294 -4.53 18.47 -3.37
CA LEU A 294 -5.94 18.62 -3.00
C LEU A 294 -6.11 19.34 -1.66
N LEU A 295 -5.23 19.10 -0.69
CA LEU A 295 -5.23 19.80 0.60
C LEU A 295 -4.80 21.27 0.42
N GLN A 296 -3.80 21.52 -0.40
CA GLN A 296 -3.34 22.90 -0.69
C GLN A 296 -4.44 23.75 -1.33
N GLN A 297 -5.30 23.15 -2.17
CA GLN A 297 -6.43 23.83 -2.81
C GLN A 297 -7.60 24.14 -1.87
N VAL A 298 -7.58 23.67 -0.63
CA VAL A 298 -8.62 23.96 0.37
C VAL A 298 -8.49 25.38 0.90
N ILE A 299 -7.26 25.93 0.99
CA ILE A 299 -7.00 27.28 1.47
C ILE A 299 -7.41 28.25 0.36
N PRO A 300 -8.42 29.15 0.58
CA PRO A 300 -8.71 30.23 -0.35
C PRO A 300 -7.48 31.12 -0.55
N ASN A 301 -7.26 31.61 -1.77
CA ASN A 301 -6.11 32.47 -2.10
C ASN A 301 -6.00 33.74 -1.24
N GLU A 302 -7.11 34.23 -0.69
CA GLU A 302 -7.16 35.34 0.25
C GLU A 302 -6.45 35.09 1.60
N MET A 303 -6.34 33.83 2.01
CA MET A 303 -5.62 33.45 3.24
C MET A 303 -4.11 33.20 2.99
N ALA A 304 -3.70 32.91 1.78
CA ALA A 304 -2.31 32.67 1.40
C ALA A 304 -1.46 33.98 1.43
N THR A 305 -2.09 35.14 1.29
CA THR A 305 -1.43 36.47 1.27
C THR A 305 -1.13 37.02 2.65
N THR A 306 -1.60 36.41 3.74
CA THR A 306 -1.40 36.92 5.12
C THR A 306 -0.20 36.27 5.82
N GLN A 307 0.54 35.35 5.17
CA GLN A 307 1.80 34.88 5.74
C GLN A 307 2.89 35.93 5.58
N PRO A 308 3.52 36.42 6.66
CA PRO A 308 4.68 37.28 6.57
C PRO A 308 5.81 36.52 5.90
N ASN A 309 6.31 37.09 4.80
CA ASN A 309 7.43 36.61 4.01
C ASN A 309 8.72 36.60 4.88
N ASN A 310 8.95 35.52 5.63
CA ASN A 310 10.21 35.28 6.32
C ASN A 310 11.16 34.60 5.33
N ARG A 311 11.89 35.47 4.58
CA ARG A 311 13.14 35.12 3.89
C ARG A 311 14.29 35.11 4.85
#